data_54207457b1749faa405908165b9aeb17
#
_entry.id   54207457b1749faa405908165b9aeb17
#
_cell.length_a   1.000
_cell.length_b   1.000
_cell.length_c   1.000
_cell.angle_alpha   90.00
_cell.angle_beta   90.00
_cell.angle_gamma   90.00
#
_symmetry.space_group_name_H-M   'P 1'
#
loop_
_entity.id
_entity.type
_entity.pdbx_description
1 polymer ?
#
loop_
_entity_poly.entity_id
_entity_poly.type
_entity_poly.pdbx_seq_one_letter_code
_entity_poly.pdbx_strand_id
1 'polypeptide(L)'
;MNVTIVDYNSGNISSVINSFEEVAKDKVNIEVTSDLNKIKSSDKVVLPGQGSFKSCVDALNGINGLVDSLNEFAINNKKPLLGICVGLQMFADIGYEEKETKGLGWISGKVSKIDNQNNKFKLPHIGWNEINIVKDSKIFKDIDNNSHMYFVHSYEFIPEQKDVISATTDYSSNIVCSVEKENIFGTQFHPEKSDKMGLKMIDNFINL
;
A
#
# COMPACT_ATOMS: atom_id res chain seq x y z
N MET A 1 7.17 1.29 20.85
CA MET A 1 7.24 1.14 19.38
C MET A 1 6.48 2.28 18.74
N ASN A 2 7.07 2.90 17.71
CA ASN A 2 6.46 4.02 16.98
C ASN A 2 6.13 3.58 15.55
N VAL A 3 4.87 3.78 15.14
CA VAL A 3 4.42 3.61 13.76
C VAL A 3 4.09 4.98 13.20
N THR A 4 4.74 5.36 12.12
CA THR A 4 4.49 6.65 11.46
C THR A 4 3.65 6.48 10.21
N ILE A 5 2.52 7.18 10.16
CA ILE A 5 1.71 7.35 8.96
C ILE A 5 2.18 8.63 8.29
N VAL A 6 2.69 8.51 7.06
CA VAL A 6 3.25 9.66 6.34
C VAL A 6 2.12 10.54 5.83
N ASP A 7 2.10 11.79 6.28
CA ASP A 7 1.20 12.82 5.78
C ASP A 7 1.92 13.70 4.74
N TYR A 8 1.58 13.49 3.49
CA TYR A 8 2.11 14.26 2.37
C TYR A 8 0.99 14.90 1.52
N ASN A 9 -0.14 15.19 2.18
CA ASN A 9 -1.33 15.78 1.55
C ASN A 9 -1.96 14.89 0.45
N SER A 10 -1.90 13.58 0.59
CA SER A 10 -2.44 12.60 -0.37
C SER A 10 -3.93 12.28 -0.18
N GLY A 11 -4.71 13.19 0.33
CA GLY A 11 -6.14 13.01 0.59
C GLY A 11 -6.49 12.68 2.04
N ASN A 12 -7.69 12.13 2.25
CA ASN A 12 -8.18 11.87 3.61
C ASN A 12 -7.63 10.56 4.19
N ILE A 13 -6.70 10.65 5.11
CA ILE A 13 -6.07 9.52 5.80
C ILE A 13 -6.72 9.17 7.15
N SER A 14 -7.83 9.83 7.52
CA SER A 14 -8.46 9.63 8.83
C SER A 14 -8.86 8.18 9.11
N SER A 15 -9.38 7.46 8.10
CA SER A 15 -9.71 6.04 8.27
C SER A 15 -8.49 5.18 8.54
N VAL A 16 -7.34 5.48 7.91
CA VAL A 16 -6.07 4.79 8.16
C VAL A 16 -5.63 5.05 9.60
N ILE A 17 -5.64 6.30 10.04
CA ILE A 17 -5.28 6.69 11.41
C ILE A 17 -6.14 5.93 12.41
N ASN A 18 -7.47 6.04 12.29
CA ASN A 18 -8.41 5.41 13.22
C ASN A 18 -8.22 3.90 13.31
N SER A 19 -8.01 3.20 12.19
CA SER A 19 -7.81 1.75 12.19
C SER A 19 -6.48 1.33 12.83
N PHE A 20 -5.42 2.10 12.62
CA PHE A 20 -4.14 1.85 13.27
C PHE A 20 -4.21 2.13 14.78
N GLU A 21 -4.87 3.22 15.20
CA GLU A 21 -5.10 3.53 16.62
C GLU A 21 -5.96 2.47 17.31
N GLU A 22 -7.03 1.99 16.65
CA GLU A 22 -7.90 0.92 17.16
C GLU A 22 -7.11 -0.36 17.43
N VAL A 23 -6.24 -0.75 16.51
CA VAL A 23 -5.42 -1.97 16.64
C VAL A 23 -4.28 -1.77 17.64
N ALA A 24 -3.60 -0.64 17.59
CA ALA A 24 -2.45 -0.33 18.43
C ALA A 24 -2.82 -0.28 19.92
N LYS A 25 -4.03 0.18 20.23
CA LYS A 25 -4.46 0.47 21.60
C LYS A 25 -3.39 1.35 22.30
N ASP A 26 -3.14 1.16 23.57
CA ASP A 26 -2.13 1.93 24.32
C ASP A 26 -0.69 1.38 24.20
N LYS A 27 -0.47 0.38 23.34
CA LYS A 27 0.83 -0.33 23.27
C LYS A 27 1.80 0.25 22.24
N VAL A 28 1.27 0.94 21.23
CA VAL A 28 2.03 1.45 20.09
C VAL A 28 1.65 2.91 19.88
N ASN A 29 2.66 3.76 19.75
CA ASN A 29 2.44 5.15 19.42
C ASN A 29 2.23 5.30 17.91
N ILE A 30 1.06 5.79 17.52
CA ILE A 30 0.75 6.11 16.12
C ILE A 30 0.99 7.61 15.93
N GLU A 31 1.90 7.95 15.04
CA GLU A 31 2.24 9.33 14.72
C GLU A 31 1.95 9.65 13.26
N VAL A 32 1.28 10.78 13.02
CA VAL A 32 0.99 11.28 11.66
C VAL A 32 1.87 12.48 11.40
N THR A 33 2.77 12.38 10.42
CA THR A 33 3.74 13.46 10.20
C THR A 33 4.40 13.38 8.83
N SER A 34 4.91 14.53 8.37
CA SER A 34 5.88 14.66 7.26
C SER A 34 7.29 15.02 7.74
N ASP A 35 7.53 15.05 9.06
CA ASP A 35 8.85 15.34 9.61
C ASP A 35 9.84 14.20 9.29
N LEU A 36 10.90 14.56 8.59
CA LEU A 36 11.91 13.62 8.08
C LEU A 36 12.63 12.86 9.19
N ASN A 37 12.91 13.52 10.31
CA ASN A 37 13.62 12.89 11.43
C ASN A 37 12.73 11.89 12.15
N LYS A 38 11.46 12.21 12.30
CA LYS A 38 10.47 11.31 12.89
C LYS A 38 10.26 10.07 12.01
N ILE A 39 10.16 10.24 10.69
CA ILE A 39 10.07 9.13 9.74
C ILE A 39 11.30 8.22 9.87
N LYS A 40 12.51 8.77 9.83
CA LYS A 40 13.75 8.00 9.94
C LYS A 40 13.89 7.25 11.28
N SER A 41 13.44 7.86 12.37
CA SER A 41 13.51 7.28 13.72
C SER A 41 12.41 6.26 14.03
N SER A 42 11.36 6.18 13.22
CA SER A 42 10.24 5.26 13.42
C SER A 42 10.67 3.80 13.38
N ASP A 43 9.88 2.93 14.02
CA ASP A 43 10.05 1.48 13.94
C ASP A 43 9.39 0.94 12.67
N LYS A 44 8.24 1.50 12.30
CA LYS A 44 7.49 1.15 11.08
C LYS A 44 6.91 2.39 10.42
N VAL A 45 6.73 2.32 9.10
CA VAL A 45 6.15 3.42 8.30
C VAL A 45 4.98 2.91 7.48
N VAL A 46 3.92 3.70 7.44
CA VAL A 46 2.77 3.50 6.54
C VAL A 46 2.75 4.63 5.52
N LEU A 47 2.70 4.26 4.25
CA LEU A 47 2.60 5.18 3.12
C LEU A 47 1.20 5.02 2.50
N PRO A 48 0.19 5.76 2.97
CA PRO A 48 -1.11 5.76 2.33
C PRO A 48 -1.04 6.48 0.98
N GLY A 49 -2.00 6.23 0.09
CA GLY A 49 -2.12 6.97 -1.16
C GLY A 49 -3.55 7.03 -1.63
N GLN A 50 -4.06 8.25 -1.88
CA GLN A 50 -5.39 8.48 -2.42
C GLN A 50 -5.32 9.51 -3.55
N GLY A 51 -6.09 9.27 -4.61
CA GLY A 51 -6.07 10.08 -5.80
C GLY A 51 -5.37 9.36 -6.96
N SER A 52 -4.80 10.11 -7.91
CA SER A 52 -4.07 9.51 -9.02
C SER A 52 -2.62 9.19 -8.64
N PHE A 53 -2.02 8.23 -9.35
CA PHE A 53 -0.61 7.89 -9.22
C PHE A 53 0.28 9.12 -9.30
N LYS A 54 0.05 9.94 -10.34
CA LYS A 54 0.81 11.16 -10.56
C LYS A 54 0.67 12.14 -9.39
N SER A 55 -0.56 12.38 -8.92
CA SER A 55 -0.79 13.35 -7.83
C SER A 55 -0.09 12.92 -6.54
N CYS A 56 -0.08 11.64 -6.23
CA CYS A 56 0.63 11.10 -5.06
C CYS A 56 2.14 11.24 -5.19
N VAL A 57 2.71 10.90 -6.35
CA VAL A 57 4.15 11.06 -6.61
C VAL A 57 4.57 12.52 -6.57
N ASP A 58 3.80 13.42 -7.17
CA ASP A 58 4.08 14.86 -7.15
C ASP A 58 4.02 15.41 -5.71
N ALA A 59 3.06 14.98 -4.91
CA ALA A 59 2.93 15.39 -3.52
C ALA A 59 4.10 14.91 -2.65
N LEU A 60 4.55 13.66 -2.83
CA LEU A 60 5.77 13.17 -2.16
C LEU A 60 7.00 13.97 -2.54
N ASN A 61 7.20 14.23 -3.83
CA ASN A 61 8.35 15.01 -4.33
C ASN A 61 8.26 16.49 -3.94
N GLY A 62 7.06 17.00 -3.66
CA GLY A 62 6.83 18.37 -3.20
C GLY A 62 7.38 18.65 -1.80
N ILE A 63 7.64 17.63 -1.01
CA ILE A 63 8.27 17.76 0.31
C ILE A 63 9.75 17.43 0.17
N ASN A 64 10.58 18.46 0.25
CA ASN A 64 12.03 18.33 0.07
C ASN A 64 12.63 17.29 1.05
N GLY A 65 13.32 16.28 0.51
CA GLY A 65 13.98 15.23 1.28
C GLY A 65 13.06 14.09 1.78
N LEU A 66 11.74 14.14 1.52
CA LEU A 66 10.81 13.09 1.98
C LEU A 66 11.11 11.74 1.31
N VAL A 67 11.26 11.73 -0.02
CA VAL A 67 11.59 10.51 -0.77
C VAL A 67 12.94 9.94 -0.31
N ASP A 68 13.95 10.78 -0.07
CA ASP A 68 15.24 10.34 0.44
C ASP A 68 15.13 9.72 1.83
N SER A 69 14.29 10.30 2.69
CA SER A 69 14.03 9.77 4.04
C SER A 69 13.33 8.42 4.01
N LEU A 70 12.37 8.24 3.09
CA LEU A 70 11.70 6.96 2.86
C LEU A 70 12.66 5.92 2.27
N ASN A 71 13.54 6.30 1.34
CA ASN A 71 14.59 5.43 0.81
C ASN A 71 15.56 5.00 1.91
N GLU A 72 16.01 5.93 2.75
CA GLU A 72 16.86 5.61 3.89
C GLU A 72 16.17 4.63 4.84
N PHE A 73 14.89 4.86 5.14
CA PHE A 73 14.10 4.00 6.04
C PHE A 73 13.90 2.59 5.47
N ALA A 74 13.33 2.49 4.26
CA ALA A 74 12.86 1.22 3.70
C ALA A 74 13.96 0.45 2.97
N ILE A 75 14.83 1.13 2.22
CA ILE A 75 15.82 0.47 1.36
C ILE A 75 17.14 0.27 2.08
N ASN A 76 17.67 1.33 2.72
CA ASN A 76 18.98 1.27 3.35
C ASN A 76 18.91 0.59 4.72
N ASN A 77 17.96 1.00 5.55
CA ASN A 77 17.81 0.49 6.93
C ASN A 77 16.90 -0.75 7.02
N LYS A 78 16.25 -1.14 5.93
CA LYS A 78 15.36 -2.30 5.82
C LYS A 78 14.32 -2.38 6.93
N LYS A 79 13.76 -1.24 7.34
CA LYS A 79 12.68 -1.19 8.31
C LYS A 79 11.32 -1.42 7.64
N PRO A 80 10.34 -2.03 8.33
CA PRO A 80 9.05 -2.38 7.75
C PRO A 80 8.27 -1.15 7.23
N LEU A 81 7.86 -1.22 5.97
CA LEU A 81 7.05 -0.19 5.32
C LEU A 81 5.84 -0.82 4.62
N LEU A 82 4.65 -0.25 4.86
CA LEU A 82 3.39 -0.65 4.24
C LEU A 82 2.86 0.45 3.33
N GLY A 83 2.72 0.16 2.03
CA GLY A 83 2.01 1.00 1.06
C GLY A 83 0.55 0.59 0.94
N ILE A 84 -0.39 1.54 1.02
CA ILE A 84 -1.83 1.28 0.90
C ILE A 84 -2.37 1.95 -0.36
N CYS A 85 -3.05 1.18 -1.21
CA CYS A 85 -3.68 1.60 -2.46
C CYS A 85 -2.68 2.26 -3.42
N VAL A 86 -2.76 3.56 -3.70
CA VAL A 86 -1.75 4.25 -4.51
C VAL A 86 -0.38 4.23 -3.84
N GLY A 87 -0.31 4.09 -2.50
CA GLY A 87 0.93 3.89 -1.77
C GLY A 87 1.69 2.63 -2.22
N LEU A 88 1.00 1.51 -2.44
CA LEU A 88 1.56 0.33 -3.09
C LEU A 88 2.01 0.65 -4.53
N GLN A 89 1.16 1.31 -5.31
CA GLN A 89 1.44 1.58 -6.72
C GLN A 89 2.72 2.41 -6.89
N MET A 90 2.98 3.36 -5.99
CA MET A 90 4.19 4.18 -6.03
C MET A 90 5.49 3.38 -5.90
N PHE A 91 5.47 2.12 -5.45
CA PHE A 91 6.67 1.26 -5.44
C PHE A 91 7.19 0.92 -6.83
N ALA A 92 6.34 1.01 -7.87
CA ALA A 92 6.69 0.74 -9.26
C ALA A 92 7.78 1.66 -9.78
N ASP A 93 8.40 1.26 -10.90
CA ASP A 93 9.33 2.13 -11.64
C ASP A 93 8.57 3.27 -12.31
N ILE A 94 7.36 2.99 -12.83
CA ILE A 94 6.61 3.90 -13.69
C ILE A 94 5.10 3.68 -13.59
N GLY A 95 4.32 4.74 -13.68
CA GLY A 95 2.86 4.69 -13.79
C GLY A 95 2.36 5.45 -15.02
N TYR A 96 1.27 4.95 -15.60
CA TYR A 96 0.66 5.49 -16.83
C TYR A 96 -0.72 6.10 -16.59
N GLU A 97 -1.01 6.52 -15.37
CA GLU A 97 -2.23 7.27 -15.06
C GLU A 97 -2.02 8.75 -15.42
N GLU A 98 -2.93 9.32 -16.23
CA GLU A 98 -2.88 10.67 -16.80
C GLU A 98 -1.70 10.87 -17.77
N LYS A 99 -0.50 10.62 -17.34
CA LYS A 99 0.73 10.64 -18.14
C LYS A 99 1.77 9.70 -17.55
N GLU A 100 2.79 9.42 -18.31
CA GLU A 100 3.95 8.69 -17.84
C GLU A 100 4.61 9.43 -16.67
N THR A 101 4.69 8.76 -15.51
CA THR A 101 5.22 9.32 -14.28
C THR A 101 6.13 8.30 -13.61
N LYS A 102 7.36 8.71 -13.24
CA LYS A 102 8.31 7.85 -12.54
C LYS A 102 7.86 7.62 -11.10
N GLY A 103 7.83 6.36 -10.66
CA GLY A 103 7.58 5.97 -9.29
C GLY A 103 8.84 5.95 -8.42
N LEU A 104 8.77 5.25 -7.28
CA LEU A 104 9.89 5.12 -6.34
C LEU A 104 10.92 4.07 -6.79
N GLY A 105 10.54 3.12 -7.66
CA GLY A 105 11.43 2.09 -8.18
C GLY A 105 11.89 1.06 -7.14
N TRP A 106 11.11 0.82 -6.10
CA TRP A 106 11.46 -0.15 -5.06
C TRP A 106 11.17 -1.60 -5.47
N ILE A 107 10.15 -1.78 -6.28
CA ILE A 107 9.77 -3.07 -6.87
C ILE A 107 9.59 -2.86 -8.37
N SER A 108 10.44 -3.52 -9.18
CA SER A 108 10.39 -3.36 -10.64
C SER A 108 9.04 -3.74 -11.19
N GLY A 109 8.53 -2.88 -12.05
CA GLY A 109 7.21 -3.04 -12.67
C GLY A 109 6.57 -1.71 -13.02
N LYS A 110 5.33 -1.79 -13.45
CA LYS A 110 4.56 -0.63 -13.91
C LYS A 110 3.16 -0.58 -13.33
N VAL A 111 2.60 0.61 -13.28
CA VAL A 111 1.18 0.82 -12.99
C VAL A 111 0.46 1.16 -14.27
N SER A 112 -0.57 0.39 -14.61
CA SER A 112 -1.37 0.59 -15.81
C SER A 112 -2.86 0.42 -15.54
N LYS A 113 -3.67 0.98 -16.43
CA LYS A 113 -5.12 0.84 -16.34
C LYS A 113 -5.51 -0.63 -16.45
N ILE A 114 -6.43 -1.07 -15.58
CA ILE A 114 -7.01 -2.40 -15.63
C ILE A 114 -7.72 -2.60 -17.00
N ASP A 115 -7.43 -3.72 -17.66
CA ASP A 115 -8.17 -4.09 -18.87
C ASP A 115 -9.60 -4.48 -18.48
N ASN A 116 -10.56 -3.65 -18.88
CA ASN A 116 -11.97 -3.87 -18.60
C ASN A 116 -12.67 -4.76 -19.63
N GLN A 117 -11.93 -5.45 -20.49
CA GLN A 117 -12.44 -6.37 -21.51
C GLN A 117 -13.55 -5.73 -22.37
N ASN A 118 -13.26 -4.59 -22.97
CA ASN A 118 -14.19 -3.82 -23.80
C ASN A 118 -15.49 -3.43 -23.04
N ASN A 119 -15.33 -2.90 -21.84
CA ASN A 119 -16.41 -2.46 -20.94
C ASN A 119 -17.30 -3.59 -20.39
N LYS A 120 -16.87 -4.84 -20.45
CA LYS A 120 -17.54 -5.96 -19.78
C LYS A 120 -17.47 -5.80 -18.25
N PHE A 121 -16.36 -5.26 -17.75
CA PHE A 121 -16.17 -4.94 -16.34
C PHE A 121 -16.21 -3.42 -16.13
N LYS A 122 -16.87 -2.98 -15.05
CA LYS A 122 -16.92 -1.56 -14.69
C LYS A 122 -15.61 -1.11 -14.05
N LEU A 123 -15.18 0.10 -14.32
CA LEU A 123 -14.09 0.75 -13.60
C LEU A 123 -14.62 2.02 -12.93
N PRO A 124 -14.18 2.29 -11.69
CA PRO A 124 -13.21 1.51 -10.91
C PRO A 124 -13.73 0.13 -10.46
N HIS A 125 -12.81 -0.82 -10.19
CA HIS A 125 -13.06 -1.98 -9.35
C HIS A 125 -13.36 -1.44 -7.96
N ILE A 126 -14.64 -1.43 -7.57
CA ILE A 126 -15.11 -0.84 -6.32
C ILE A 126 -16.01 -1.81 -5.59
N GLY A 127 -15.71 -2.02 -4.30
CA GLY A 127 -16.47 -2.87 -3.41
C GLY A 127 -15.64 -3.96 -2.75
N TRP A 128 -16.34 -4.90 -2.14
CA TRP A 128 -15.76 -6.07 -1.49
C TRP A 128 -15.44 -7.14 -2.53
N ASN A 129 -14.25 -7.70 -2.45
CA ASN A 129 -13.84 -8.82 -3.30
C ASN A 129 -12.90 -9.74 -2.52
N GLU A 130 -12.85 -10.99 -2.93
CA GLU A 130 -12.04 -12.04 -2.33
C GLU A 130 -10.57 -11.87 -2.71
N ILE A 131 -9.68 -12.16 -1.77
CA ILE A 131 -8.24 -12.27 -2.04
C ILE A 131 -7.81 -13.73 -2.09
N ASN A 132 -6.91 -14.04 -3.00
CA ASN A 132 -6.23 -15.32 -3.08
C ASN A 132 -4.76 -15.13 -2.65
N ILE A 133 -4.41 -15.62 -1.44
CA ILE A 133 -3.06 -15.54 -0.90
C ILE A 133 -2.20 -16.60 -1.60
N VAL A 134 -1.16 -16.15 -2.30
CA VAL A 134 -0.31 -17.02 -3.14
C VAL A 134 1.08 -17.24 -2.58
N LYS A 135 1.40 -16.57 -1.47
CA LYS A 135 2.69 -16.64 -0.79
C LYS A 135 2.46 -16.58 0.72
N ASP A 136 3.25 -17.34 1.48
CA ASP A 136 3.30 -17.18 2.95
C ASP A 136 3.87 -15.80 3.27
N SER A 137 2.97 -14.89 3.63
CA SER A 137 3.26 -13.50 3.94
C SER A 137 2.91 -13.19 5.38
N LYS A 138 3.83 -12.52 6.07
CA LYS A 138 3.66 -12.18 7.49
C LYS A 138 2.43 -11.32 7.74
N ILE A 139 2.06 -10.42 6.80
CA ILE A 139 0.86 -9.58 6.96
C ILE A 139 -0.44 -10.35 6.79
N PHE A 140 -0.41 -11.56 6.22
CA PHE A 140 -1.57 -12.43 6.07
C PHE A 140 -1.65 -13.57 7.09
N LYS A 141 -0.82 -13.54 8.13
CA LYS A 141 -0.88 -14.53 9.20
C LYS A 141 -2.29 -14.59 9.79
N ASP A 142 -2.85 -15.82 9.89
CA ASP A 142 -4.21 -16.09 10.38
C ASP A 142 -5.33 -15.36 9.60
N ILE A 143 -5.09 -15.10 8.30
CA ILE A 143 -6.10 -14.62 7.35
C ILE A 143 -6.28 -15.72 6.30
N ASP A 144 -7.50 -16.18 6.14
CA ASP A 144 -7.83 -17.28 5.21
C ASP A 144 -7.92 -16.78 3.77
N ASN A 145 -7.64 -17.68 2.81
CA ASN A 145 -7.98 -17.47 1.41
C ASN A 145 -9.48 -17.19 1.26
N ASN A 146 -9.83 -16.41 0.24
CA ASN A 146 -11.18 -15.92 -0.03
C ASN A 146 -11.71 -14.96 1.04
N SER A 147 -10.85 -14.45 1.94
CA SER A 147 -11.21 -13.33 2.79
C SER A 147 -11.56 -12.11 1.93
N HIS A 148 -12.62 -11.40 2.31
CA HIS A 148 -13.10 -10.23 1.59
C HIS A 148 -12.35 -8.99 2.05
N MET A 149 -11.84 -8.23 1.06
CA MET A 149 -11.20 -6.93 1.25
C MET A 149 -11.91 -5.87 0.42
N TYR A 150 -11.80 -4.61 0.81
CA TYR A 150 -12.44 -3.49 0.11
C TYR A 150 -11.50 -2.85 -0.90
N PHE A 151 -11.95 -2.77 -2.14
CA PHE A 151 -11.21 -2.21 -3.27
C PHE A 151 -11.86 -0.92 -3.80
N VAL A 152 -11.06 0.01 -4.29
CA VAL A 152 -11.50 1.15 -5.10
C VAL A 152 -10.34 1.62 -5.97
N HIS A 153 -10.18 1.03 -7.17
CA HIS A 153 -9.09 1.39 -8.08
C HIS A 153 -9.43 1.10 -9.55
N SER A 154 -8.86 1.88 -10.46
CA SER A 154 -8.95 1.69 -11.91
C SER A 154 -7.62 1.30 -12.54
N TYR A 155 -6.54 1.39 -11.76
CA TYR A 155 -5.18 1.06 -12.17
C TYR A 155 -4.64 -0.04 -11.27
N GLU A 156 -3.76 -0.87 -11.80
CA GLU A 156 -3.14 -1.98 -11.09
C GLU A 156 -1.61 -1.91 -11.19
N PHE A 157 -0.92 -2.36 -10.16
CA PHE A 157 0.50 -2.57 -10.19
C PHE A 157 0.81 -3.94 -10.81
N ILE A 158 1.63 -3.96 -11.84
CA ILE A 158 2.09 -5.17 -12.55
C ILE A 158 3.59 -5.30 -12.27
N PRO A 159 4.00 -6.08 -11.25
CA PRO A 159 5.40 -6.33 -10.97
C PRO A 159 6.02 -7.23 -12.05
N GLU A 160 7.31 -7.01 -12.35
CA GLU A 160 8.06 -7.87 -13.27
C GLU A 160 8.39 -9.23 -12.62
N GLN A 161 8.67 -9.22 -11.32
CA GLN A 161 9.03 -10.41 -10.55
C GLN A 161 7.79 -11.00 -9.88
N LYS A 162 7.49 -12.25 -10.16
CA LYS A 162 6.30 -12.92 -9.60
C LYS A 162 6.47 -13.31 -8.12
N ASP A 163 7.67 -13.50 -7.66
CA ASP A 163 7.99 -13.88 -6.28
C ASP A 163 7.67 -12.79 -5.25
N VAL A 164 7.52 -11.55 -5.70
CA VAL A 164 7.06 -10.46 -4.83
C VAL A 164 5.54 -10.44 -4.62
N ILE A 165 4.77 -11.16 -5.43
CA ILE A 165 3.30 -11.20 -5.32
C ILE A 165 2.93 -12.01 -4.08
N SER A 166 2.20 -11.41 -3.16
CA SER A 166 1.72 -12.08 -1.95
C SER A 166 0.23 -12.45 -2.01
N ALA A 167 -0.58 -11.66 -2.71
CA ALA A 167 -1.98 -12.01 -2.98
C ALA A 167 -2.48 -11.43 -4.31
N THR A 168 -3.49 -12.08 -4.86
CA THR A 168 -4.22 -11.66 -6.06
C THR A 168 -5.73 -11.60 -5.80
N THR A 169 -6.47 -10.98 -6.70
CA THR A 169 -7.94 -10.95 -6.69
C THR A 169 -8.46 -11.09 -8.11
N ASP A 170 -9.56 -11.83 -8.28
CA ASP A 170 -10.22 -11.98 -9.58
C ASP A 170 -11.20 -10.83 -9.82
N TYR A 171 -11.00 -10.12 -10.93
CA TYR A 171 -11.94 -9.11 -11.38
C TYR A 171 -12.15 -9.21 -12.90
N SER A 172 -11.43 -8.46 -13.72
CA SER A 172 -11.43 -8.64 -15.19
C SER A 172 -10.34 -9.62 -15.62
N SER A 173 -9.36 -9.79 -14.77
CA SER A 173 -8.24 -10.72 -14.83
C SER A 173 -7.79 -11.05 -13.42
N ASN A 174 -6.77 -11.86 -13.28
CA ASN A 174 -6.13 -12.09 -11.99
C ASN A 174 -5.21 -10.90 -11.64
N ILE A 175 -5.73 -9.95 -10.86
CA ILE A 175 -5.07 -8.68 -10.51
C ILE A 175 -4.19 -8.87 -9.28
N VAL A 176 -2.97 -8.33 -9.29
CA VAL A 176 -2.12 -8.29 -8.10
C VAL A 176 -2.71 -7.32 -7.08
N CYS A 177 -3.11 -7.85 -5.92
CA CYS A 177 -3.72 -7.05 -4.85
C CYS A 177 -2.83 -6.89 -3.62
N SER A 178 -1.73 -7.63 -3.54
CA SER A 178 -0.71 -7.42 -2.50
C SER A 178 0.66 -7.88 -2.96
N VAL A 179 1.69 -7.17 -2.49
CA VAL A 179 3.09 -7.52 -2.71
C VAL A 179 3.87 -7.52 -1.41
N GLU A 180 4.93 -8.34 -1.37
CA GLU A 180 5.92 -8.37 -0.30
C GLU A 180 7.31 -8.61 -0.87
N LYS A 181 8.21 -7.67 -0.60
CA LYS A 181 9.64 -7.78 -0.92
C LYS A 181 10.44 -7.42 0.31
N GLU A 182 11.03 -8.43 0.95
CA GLU A 182 11.78 -8.27 2.21
C GLU A 182 10.96 -7.58 3.31
N ASN A 183 11.21 -6.29 3.55
CA ASN A 183 10.56 -5.44 4.56
C ASN A 183 9.50 -4.50 3.97
N ILE A 184 9.29 -4.54 2.66
CA ILE A 184 8.34 -3.69 1.94
C ILE A 184 7.07 -4.49 1.66
N PHE A 185 5.96 -4.02 2.18
CA PHE A 185 4.63 -4.59 2.03
C PHE A 185 3.72 -3.60 1.32
N GLY A 186 2.83 -4.11 0.49
CA GLY A 186 1.86 -3.26 -0.18
C GLY A 186 0.53 -3.94 -0.41
N THR A 187 -0.57 -3.19 -0.29
CA THR A 187 -1.93 -3.65 -0.58
C THR A 187 -2.64 -2.71 -1.53
N GLN A 188 -3.30 -3.26 -2.55
CA GLN A 188 -4.16 -2.49 -3.46
C GLN A 188 -5.53 -2.22 -2.81
N PHE A 189 -5.99 -3.14 -1.98
CA PHE A 189 -7.18 -2.93 -1.16
C PHE A 189 -6.87 -2.00 0.02
N HIS A 190 -7.93 -1.50 0.63
CA HIS A 190 -7.90 -0.64 1.79
C HIS A 190 -8.12 -1.48 3.06
N PRO A 191 -7.07 -1.87 3.80
CA PRO A 191 -7.24 -2.64 5.03
C PRO A 191 -8.07 -1.88 6.07
N GLU A 192 -7.95 -0.56 6.12
CA GLU A 192 -8.70 0.31 7.01
C GLU A 192 -10.21 0.38 6.70
N LYS A 193 -10.63 -0.21 5.57
CA LYS A 193 -12.04 -0.34 5.15
C LYS A 193 -12.47 -1.81 5.02
N SER A 194 -11.63 -2.73 5.44
CA SER A 194 -11.81 -4.17 5.21
C SER A 194 -12.25 -4.94 6.47
N ASP A 195 -12.95 -4.26 7.37
CA ASP A 195 -13.53 -4.83 8.59
C ASP A 195 -12.49 -5.67 9.37
N LYS A 196 -12.92 -6.78 9.96
CA LYS A 196 -12.07 -7.62 10.82
C LYS A 196 -10.81 -8.13 10.15
N MET A 197 -10.88 -8.52 8.86
CA MET A 197 -9.72 -9.04 8.14
C MET A 197 -8.71 -7.94 7.84
N GLY A 198 -9.18 -6.75 7.53
CA GLY A 198 -8.32 -5.58 7.38
C GLY A 198 -7.62 -5.18 8.68
N LEU A 199 -8.37 -5.13 9.80
CA LEU A 199 -7.80 -4.86 11.12
C LEU A 199 -6.79 -5.96 11.54
N LYS A 200 -7.07 -7.23 11.22
CA LYS A 200 -6.13 -8.33 11.47
C LYS A 200 -4.83 -8.15 10.67
N MET A 201 -4.93 -7.73 9.41
CA MET A 201 -3.75 -7.44 8.60
C MET A 201 -2.93 -6.28 9.18
N ILE A 202 -3.59 -5.21 9.64
CA ILE A 202 -2.93 -4.09 10.33
C ILE A 202 -2.24 -4.58 11.61
N ASP A 203 -2.91 -5.41 12.41
CA ASP A 203 -2.32 -6.02 13.62
C ASP A 203 -1.06 -6.84 13.28
N ASN A 204 -1.14 -7.67 12.23
CA ASN A 204 0.02 -8.44 11.77
C ASN A 204 1.18 -7.53 11.36
N PHE A 205 0.92 -6.43 10.62
CA PHE A 205 1.94 -5.47 10.25
C PHE A 205 2.56 -4.77 11.48
N ILE A 206 1.75 -4.36 12.44
CA ILE A 206 2.23 -3.75 13.69
C ILE A 206 3.13 -4.72 14.48
N ASN A 207 2.88 -6.00 14.42
CA ASN A 207 3.60 -7.03 15.19
C ASN A 207 4.73 -7.75 14.41
N LEU A 208 5.15 -7.26 13.25
CA LEU A 208 6.29 -7.77 12.48
C LEU A 208 7.60 -7.79 13.25
#